data_2155c96f9a07fbdcdb0a4985a02e7b49
#
_entry.id   2155c96f9a07fbdcdb0a4985a02e7b49
#
_cell.length_a   1.000
_cell.length_b   1.000
_cell.length_c   1.000
_cell.angle_alpha   90.00
_cell.angle_beta   90.00
_cell.angle_gamma   90.00
#
_symmetry.space_group_name_H-M   'P 1'
#
loop_
_entity.id
_entity.type
_entity.pdbx_description
1 polymer ?
#
loop_
_entity_poly.entity_id
_entity_poly.type
_entity_poly.pdbx_seq_one_letter_code
_entity_poly.pdbx_strand_id
1 'polypeptide(L)'
;SFGLWLSTSFTTSYDEKTVASFIDGMAERDIPLSVFHFDCYWMKGLNWCDFEWDKDVFPDPVGMLKRYHDKGLHLCCWINPYIGQKAACFDECADKGYFLKTPSGDIWQWDRWQPGQGVVDFTNPEAVEWYKGKLRKLLNQGVDCFKTDFGERIPVRGIKWHDGSDPVKMHNYYTYLYNKCVYEVLVEKRGKEDAVLFARSATAGGQKFPVHWGGDCWSDYESMEESLRGGLSLMMSGFGFWAHDIGGFENTSTADVYKRWIAFGLLSSHSRLHGSTSYRVPWAYDEEAVDVVRFFTKLKARLMPYLYETA
;
A
#
# COMPACT_ATOMS: atom_id res chain seq x y z
N SER A 1 3.90 7.01 -10.38
CA SER A 1 5.33 6.75 -10.58
C SER A 1 5.58 5.43 -11.29
N PHE A 2 6.22 5.48 -12.43
CA PHE A 2 6.51 4.30 -13.26
C PHE A 2 7.85 3.61 -12.91
N GLY A 3 8.64 4.15 -12.00
CA GLY A 3 9.91 3.57 -11.58
C GLY A 3 9.76 2.31 -10.71
N LEU A 4 10.90 1.75 -10.31
CA LEU A 4 10.92 0.61 -9.38
C LEU A 4 10.61 1.07 -7.96
N TRP A 5 9.73 0.33 -7.29
CA TRP A 5 9.43 0.44 -5.87
C TRP A 5 10.08 -0.73 -5.11
N LEU A 6 10.68 -0.43 -3.97
CA LEU A 6 11.15 -1.43 -3.02
C LEU A 6 10.42 -1.26 -1.69
N SER A 7 9.99 -2.37 -1.12
CA SER A 7 9.27 -2.41 0.15
C SER A 7 10.11 -3.02 1.27
N THR A 8 9.78 -2.67 2.51
CA THR A 8 10.26 -3.37 3.70
C THR A 8 9.77 -4.81 3.81
N SER A 9 8.79 -5.23 2.97
CA SER A 9 8.00 -6.46 3.15
C SER A 9 7.12 -6.42 4.42
N PHE A 10 6.26 -7.45 4.62
CA PHE A 10 5.25 -7.39 5.67
C PHE A 10 5.79 -7.78 7.04
N THR A 11 6.14 -9.05 7.26
CA THR A 11 6.54 -9.58 8.59
C THR A 11 8.04 -9.71 8.75
N THR A 12 8.78 -8.72 8.30
CA THR A 12 10.23 -8.64 8.47
C THR A 12 10.57 -7.61 9.54
N SER A 13 11.66 -7.84 10.28
CA SER A 13 12.21 -6.84 11.20
C SER A 13 12.99 -5.81 10.40
N TYR A 14 12.67 -4.53 10.57
CA TYR A 14 13.41 -3.45 9.94
C TYR A 14 13.41 -2.18 10.82
N ASP A 15 14.49 -1.44 10.68
CA ASP A 15 14.70 -0.13 11.27
C ASP A 15 15.26 0.82 10.20
N GLU A 16 15.54 2.05 10.57
CA GLU A 16 16.12 3.02 9.64
C GLU A 16 17.44 2.50 9.02
N LYS A 17 18.30 1.81 9.80
CA LYS A 17 19.57 1.28 9.31
C LYS A 17 19.36 0.20 8.24
N THR A 18 18.42 -0.70 8.47
CA THR A 18 18.04 -1.76 7.51
C THR A 18 17.52 -1.13 6.22
N VAL A 19 16.60 -0.17 6.33
CA VAL A 19 16.05 0.54 5.16
C VAL A 19 17.14 1.27 4.38
N ALA A 20 18.04 1.98 5.06
CA ALA A 20 19.18 2.65 4.44
C ALA A 20 20.06 1.67 3.68
N SER A 21 20.35 0.50 4.28
CA SER A 21 21.19 -0.54 3.65
C SER A 21 20.56 -1.09 2.36
N PHE A 22 19.24 -1.16 2.27
CA PHE A 22 18.54 -1.60 1.04
C PHE A 22 18.62 -0.52 -0.04
N ILE A 23 18.40 0.74 0.31
CA ILE A 23 18.49 1.86 -0.62
C ILE A 23 19.91 1.98 -1.17
N ASP A 24 20.91 1.94 -0.29
CA ASP A 24 22.32 2.02 -0.67
C ASP A 24 22.75 0.78 -1.48
N GLY A 25 22.31 -0.41 -1.08
CA GLY A 25 22.57 -1.65 -1.80
C GLY A 25 22.00 -1.68 -3.22
N MET A 26 20.86 -1.04 -3.49
CA MET A 26 20.37 -0.85 -4.85
C MET A 26 21.27 0.09 -5.65
N ALA A 27 21.70 1.22 -5.06
CA ALA A 27 22.58 2.19 -5.69
C ALA A 27 23.96 1.58 -6.01
N GLU A 28 24.57 0.86 -5.06
CA GLU A 28 25.85 0.15 -5.22
C GLU A 28 25.82 -0.85 -6.39
N ARG A 29 24.65 -1.43 -6.67
CA ARG A 29 24.45 -2.41 -7.76
C ARG A 29 23.94 -1.78 -9.05
N ASP A 30 23.91 -0.45 -9.11
CA ASP A 30 23.44 0.30 -10.29
C ASP A 30 22.01 -0.10 -10.70
N ILE A 31 21.15 -0.29 -9.70
CA ILE A 31 19.72 -0.56 -9.87
C ILE A 31 18.94 0.71 -9.53
N PRO A 32 18.35 1.41 -10.52
CA PRO A 32 17.58 2.63 -10.27
C PRO A 32 16.35 2.35 -9.40
N LEU A 33 16.29 2.98 -8.23
CA LEU A 33 15.15 2.92 -7.32
C LEU A 33 14.42 4.26 -7.33
N SER A 34 13.10 4.26 -7.42
CA SER A 34 12.29 5.49 -7.49
C SER A 34 11.46 5.73 -6.23
N VAL A 35 10.97 4.66 -5.60
CA VAL A 35 10.10 4.77 -4.42
C VAL A 35 10.52 3.75 -3.37
N PHE A 36 10.57 4.18 -2.12
CA PHE A 36 10.67 3.27 -1.00
C PHE A 36 9.31 3.19 -0.26
N HIS A 37 8.83 1.97 -0.04
CA HIS A 37 7.55 1.69 0.59
C HIS A 37 7.75 1.09 1.98
N PHE A 38 7.28 1.80 3.01
CA PHE A 38 7.18 1.31 4.38
C PHE A 38 5.87 0.55 4.56
N ASP A 39 5.96 -0.76 4.79
CA ASP A 39 4.79 -1.58 5.12
C ASP A 39 4.37 -1.39 6.57
N CYS A 40 3.35 -2.09 7.08
CA CYS A 40 2.61 -1.75 8.29
C CYS A 40 3.46 -1.51 9.56
N TYR A 41 4.64 -2.12 9.69
CA TYR A 41 5.53 -1.94 10.84
C TYR A 41 6.32 -0.61 10.86
N TRP A 42 5.99 0.35 10.01
CA TRP A 42 6.39 1.73 10.28
C TRP A 42 5.68 2.29 11.52
N MET A 43 4.48 1.74 11.83
CA MET A 43 3.76 1.91 13.09
C MET A 43 4.13 0.79 14.07
N LYS A 44 3.92 1.02 15.35
CA LYS A 44 4.12 0.00 16.37
C LYS A 44 3.13 -1.15 16.21
N GLY A 45 3.62 -2.38 16.31
CA GLY A 45 2.80 -3.58 16.21
C GLY A 45 1.60 -3.57 17.15
N LEU A 46 0.42 -3.96 16.65
CA LEU A 46 -0.89 -3.92 17.30
C LEU A 46 -1.48 -2.51 17.52
N ASN A 47 -0.78 -1.43 17.18
CA ASN A 47 -1.28 -0.05 17.20
C ASN A 47 -1.81 0.40 15.83
N TRP A 48 -2.28 -0.52 15.00
CA TRP A 48 -2.81 -0.25 13.65
C TRP A 48 -4.13 0.53 13.72
N CYS A 49 -4.43 1.47 13.01
CA CYS A 49 -3.63 2.52 12.39
C CYS A 49 -3.69 3.73 13.34
N ASP A 50 -2.66 3.95 14.13
CA ASP A 50 -2.55 5.17 14.95
C ASP A 50 -1.95 6.35 14.16
N PHE A 51 -1.38 6.07 12.97
CA PHE A 51 -0.72 7.05 12.09
C PHE A 51 0.52 7.70 12.74
N GLU A 52 1.17 7.00 13.66
CA GLU A 52 2.37 7.45 14.34
C GLU A 52 3.55 6.51 14.02
N TRP A 53 4.71 7.11 13.74
CA TRP A 53 5.94 6.34 13.55
C TRP A 53 6.35 5.64 14.85
N ASP A 54 6.74 4.37 14.76
CA ASP A 54 7.33 3.66 15.88
C ASP A 54 8.70 4.27 16.20
N LYS A 55 8.76 5.04 17.29
CA LYS A 55 9.97 5.76 17.71
C LYS A 55 11.08 4.85 18.22
N ASP A 56 10.77 3.60 18.54
CA ASP A 56 11.77 2.62 18.97
C ASP A 56 12.66 2.20 17.78
N VAL A 57 12.13 2.22 16.56
CA VAL A 57 12.84 1.82 15.33
C VAL A 57 13.08 2.98 14.35
N PHE A 58 12.28 4.04 14.43
CA PHE A 58 12.38 5.28 13.64
C PHE A 58 12.39 6.51 14.56
N PRO A 59 13.49 6.79 15.28
CA PRO A 59 13.54 7.86 16.28
C PRO A 59 13.40 9.27 15.69
N ASP A 60 13.86 9.49 14.46
CA ASP A 60 13.77 10.75 13.72
C ASP A 60 13.16 10.53 12.32
N PRO A 61 11.85 10.26 12.21
CA PRO A 61 11.24 9.94 10.91
C PRO A 61 11.29 11.12 9.94
N VAL A 62 11.13 12.35 10.39
CA VAL A 62 11.16 13.53 9.50
C VAL A 62 12.55 13.71 8.88
N GLY A 63 13.61 13.62 9.69
CA GLY A 63 14.98 13.66 9.18
C GLY A 63 15.32 12.48 8.28
N MET A 64 14.83 11.28 8.60
CA MET A 64 14.96 10.08 7.76
C MET A 64 14.30 10.29 6.39
N LEU A 65 13.04 10.71 6.36
CA LEU A 65 12.32 10.96 5.11
C LEU A 65 13.04 12.01 4.25
N LYS A 66 13.54 13.08 4.88
CA LYS A 66 14.33 14.09 4.18
C LYS A 66 15.60 13.50 3.58
N ARG A 67 16.37 12.67 4.32
CA ARG A 67 17.57 12.00 3.80
C ARG A 67 17.29 11.14 2.58
N TYR A 68 16.12 10.49 2.52
CA TYR A 68 15.72 9.68 1.37
C TYR A 68 15.24 10.53 0.19
N HIS A 69 14.56 11.65 0.43
CA HIS A 69 14.27 12.63 -0.60
C HIS A 69 15.54 13.22 -1.22
N ASP A 70 16.55 13.52 -0.39
CA ASP A 70 17.84 14.03 -0.86
C ASP A 70 18.58 13.01 -1.76
N LYS A 71 18.22 11.71 -1.69
CA LYS A 71 18.65 10.64 -2.62
C LYS A 71 17.76 10.52 -3.86
N GLY A 72 16.74 11.34 -4.02
CA GLY A 72 15.81 11.34 -5.16
C GLY A 72 14.65 10.35 -5.06
N LEU A 73 14.38 9.79 -3.88
CA LEU A 73 13.30 8.83 -3.67
C LEU A 73 11.98 9.52 -3.32
N HIS A 74 10.88 8.94 -3.76
CA HIS A 74 9.56 9.16 -3.18
C HIS A 74 9.27 8.11 -2.10
N LEU A 75 8.38 8.46 -1.16
CA LEU A 75 8.17 7.65 0.05
C LEU A 75 6.69 7.33 0.22
N CYS A 76 6.39 6.02 0.28
CA CYS A 76 5.05 5.48 0.44
C CYS A 76 4.89 4.86 1.83
N CYS A 77 3.76 5.10 2.50
CA CYS A 77 3.41 4.42 3.75
C CYS A 77 2.15 3.58 3.59
N TRP A 78 2.19 2.37 4.16
CA TRP A 78 1.03 1.52 4.29
C TRP A 78 0.03 2.12 5.29
N ILE A 79 -1.25 2.07 4.96
CA ILE A 79 -2.37 2.39 5.83
C ILE A 79 -3.53 1.43 5.57
N ASN A 80 -4.44 1.29 6.53
CA ASN A 80 -5.73 0.63 6.34
C ASN A 80 -6.85 1.36 7.09
N PRO A 81 -8.13 1.01 6.85
CA PRO A 81 -9.26 1.69 7.46
C PRO A 81 -9.69 1.06 8.79
N TYR A 82 -8.93 0.12 9.36
CA TYR A 82 -9.24 -0.55 10.60
C TYR A 82 -8.29 -0.10 11.71
N ILE A 83 -8.84 0.42 12.80
CA ILE A 83 -8.08 0.99 13.90
C ILE A 83 -7.98 -0.04 15.02
N GLY A 84 -6.77 -0.39 15.42
CA GLY A 84 -6.52 -1.32 16.54
C GLY A 84 -6.87 -0.71 17.89
N GLN A 85 -7.36 -1.52 18.82
CA GLN A 85 -7.72 -1.05 20.17
C GLN A 85 -6.53 -0.47 20.96
N LYS A 86 -5.30 -0.83 20.60
CA LYS A 86 -4.08 -0.27 21.21
C LYS A 86 -3.62 1.03 20.54
N ALA A 87 -4.22 1.42 19.42
CA ALA A 87 -3.91 2.69 18.78
C ALA A 87 -4.32 3.86 19.67
N ALA A 88 -3.44 4.85 19.82
CA ALA A 88 -3.70 6.02 20.66
C ALA A 88 -4.96 6.81 20.28
N CYS A 89 -5.41 6.68 19.02
CA CYS A 89 -6.60 7.35 18.52
C CYS A 89 -7.89 6.50 18.62
N PHE A 90 -7.84 5.27 19.15
CA PHE A 90 -9.01 4.39 19.21
C PHE A 90 -10.14 4.97 20.04
N ASP A 91 -9.83 5.40 21.28
CA ASP A 91 -10.83 5.95 22.21
C ASP A 91 -11.43 7.25 21.66
N GLU A 92 -10.62 8.12 21.05
CA GLU A 92 -11.12 9.32 20.35
C GLU A 92 -12.15 8.97 19.29
N CYS A 93 -11.87 7.97 18.45
CA CYS A 93 -12.78 7.52 17.39
C CYS A 93 -14.06 6.89 17.96
N ALA A 94 -13.93 6.12 19.05
CA ALA A 94 -15.04 5.49 19.72
C ALA A 94 -16.00 6.55 20.29
N ASP A 95 -15.49 7.51 21.05
CA ASP A 95 -16.25 8.56 21.73
C ASP A 95 -16.95 9.48 20.73
N LYS A 96 -16.28 9.80 19.60
CA LYS A 96 -16.84 10.63 18.53
C LYS A 96 -17.76 9.85 17.56
N GLY A 97 -17.87 8.53 17.72
CA GLY A 97 -18.71 7.70 16.87
C GLY A 97 -18.24 7.56 15.43
N TYR A 98 -16.93 7.52 15.22
CA TYR A 98 -16.31 7.41 13.89
C TYR A 98 -16.24 5.98 13.35
N PHE A 99 -16.56 5.00 14.19
CA PHE A 99 -16.57 3.59 13.79
C PHE A 99 -17.95 3.12 13.37
N LEU A 100 -17.93 2.12 12.49
CA LEU A 100 -19.10 1.35 12.11
C LEU A 100 -19.75 0.72 13.36
N LYS A 101 -21.06 0.80 13.48
CA LYS A 101 -21.81 0.38 14.65
C LYS A 101 -22.67 -0.84 14.38
N THR A 102 -22.99 -1.57 15.45
CA THR A 102 -24.08 -2.55 15.48
C THR A 102 -25.44 -1.84 15.53
N PRO A 103 -26.56 -2.54 15.28
CA PRO A 103 -27.91 -1.97 15.45
C PRO A 103 -28.19 -1.49 16.89
N SER A 104 -27.53 -2.09 17.92
CA SER A 104 -27.61 -1.65 19.32
C SER A 104 -26.85 -0.36 19.62
N GLY A 105 -25.97 0.06 18.72
CA GLY A 105 -25.16 1.27 18.86
C GLY A 105 -23.73 1.02 19.33
N ASP A 106 -23.38 -0.22 19.65
CA ASP A 106 -22.02 -0.62 20.01
C ASP A 106 -21.09 -0.57 18.79
N ILE A 107 -19.78 -0.44 19.04
CA ILE A 107 -18.79 -0.52 17.96
C ILE A 107 -18.80 -1.92 17.37
N TRP A 108 -18.99 -2.02 16.05
CA TRP A 108 -18.79 -3.29 15.35
C TRP A 108 -17.30 -3.58 15.24
N GLN A 109 -16.87 -4.75 15.72
CA GLN A 109 -15.46 -5.15 15.75
C GLN A 109 -15.11 -6.08 14.60
N TRP A 110 -13.98 -5.80 13.96
CA TRP A 110 -13.43 -6.60 12.90
C TRP A 110 -12.31 -7.49 13.43
N ASP A 111 -12.47 -8.82 13.33
CA ASP A 111 -11.56 -9.80 13.98
C ASP A 111 -10.81 -10.70 12.96
N ARG A 112 -10.89 -10.39 11.66
CA ARG A 112 -10.36 -11.30 10.64
C ARG A 112 -8.89 -11.11 10.33
N TRP A 113 -8.25 -10.09 10.87
CA TRP A 113 -6.81 -9.85 10.76
C TRP A 113 -6.20 -9.61 12.14
N GLN A 114 -6.58 -8.55 12.79
CA GLN A 114 -6.23 -8.28 14.18
C GLN A 114 -7.52 -8.22 15.01
N PRO A 115 -7.56 -8.80 16.22
CA PRO A 115 -8.79 -8.85 16.99
C PRO A 115 -9.22 -7.45 17.46
N GLY A 116 -10.53 -7.21 17.44
CA GLY A 116 -11.14 -6.04 18.05
C GLY A 116 -10.91 -4.72 17.32
N GLN A 117 -10.57 -4.70 16.04
CA GLN A 117 -10.39 -3.46 15.31
C GLN A 117 -11.71 -2.75 15.02
N GLY A 118 -11.74 -1.42 15.23
CA GLY A 118 -12.84 -0.57 14.78
C GLY A 118 -12.69 -0.24 13.30
N VAL A 119 -13.78 -0.35 12.54
CA VAL A 119 -13.82 0.01 11.11
C VAL A 119 -14.27 1.45 10.98
N VAL A 120 -13.50 2.30 10.31
CA VAL A 120 -13.86 3.70 10.08
C VAL A 120 -15.10 3.78 9.19
N ASP A 121 -16.11 4.53 9.63
CA ASP A 121 -17.34 4.76 8.85
C ASP A 121 -17.18 5.97 7.94
N PHE A 122 -16.80 5.74 6.69
CA PHE A 122 -16.65 6.82 5.69
C PHE A 122 -17.97 7.39 5.15
N THR A 123 -19.13 6.97 5.67
CA THR A 123 -20.39 7.67 5.46
C THR A 123 -20.58 8.83 6.47
N ASN A 124 -19.77 8.85 7.53
CA ASN A 124 -19.72 9.95 8.50
C ASN A 124 -18.72 11.04 8.02
N PRO A 125 -19.19 12.26 7.68
CA PRO A 125 -18.30 13.34 7.21
C PRO A 125 -17.23 13.74 8.22
N GLU A 126 -17.53 13.67 9.53
CA GLU A 126 -16.57 14.00 10.58
C GLU A 126 -15.46 12.93 10.66
N ALA A 127 -15.81 11.66 10.49
CA ALA A 127 -14.83 10.57 10.43
C ALA A 127 -13.93 10.70 9.18
N VAL A 128 -14.50 11.08 8.04
CA VAL A 128 -13.75 11.37 6.81
C VAL A 128 -12.73 12.49 7.06
N GLU A 129 -13.15 13.60 7.64
CA GLU A 129 -12.25 14.74 7.88
C GLU A 129 -11.18 14.42 8.93
N TRP A 130 -11.55 13.68 9.98
CA TRP A 130 -10.58 13.17 10.96
C TRP A 130 -9.51 12.30 10.28
N TYR A 131 -9.91 11.34 9.45
CA TYR A 131 -8.98 10.46 8.72
C TYR A 131 -8.05 11.27 7.80
N LYS A 132 -8.62 12.20 7.04
CA LYS A 132 -7.85 13.15 6.21
C LYS A 132 -6.84 13.95 7.04
N GLY A 133 -7.21 14.38 8.24
CA GLY A 133 -6.31 15.09 9.17
C GLY A 133 -5.08 14.27 9.55
N LYS A 134 -5.23 12.96 9.81
CA LYS A 134 -4.10 12.05 10.07
C LYS A 134 -3.18 11.93 8.85
N LEU A 135 -3.75 11.80 7.67
CA LEU A 135 -2.97 11.71 6.42
C LEU A 135 -2.23 13.01 6.10
N ARG A 136 -2.87 14.17 6.28
CA ARG A 136 -2.21 15.49 6.10
C ARG A 136 -0.99 15.63 7.00
N LYS A 137 -1.07 15.13 8.25
CA LYS A 137 0.07 15.12 9.17
C LYS A 137 1.25 14.35 8.59
N LEU A 138 1.02 13.15 8.07
CA LEU A 138 2.05 12.31 7.45
C LEU A 138 2.66 12.96 6.19
N LEU A 139 1.81 13.51 5.32
CA LEU A 139 2.26 14.24 4.12
C LEU A 139 3.11 15.48 4.49
N ASN A 140 2.77 16.18 5.58
CA ASN A 140 3.56 17.30 6.08
C ASN A 140 4.91 16.87 6.69
N GLN A 141 5.04 15.61 7.13
CA GLN A 141 6.30 15.03 7.60
C GLN A 141 7.24 14.62 6.46
N GLY A 142 6.72 14.48 5.23
CA GLY A 142 7.49 14.08 4.06
C GLY A 142 7.08 12.75 3.43
N VAL A 143 5.96 12.15 3.84
CA VAL A 143 5.37 11.03 3.08
C VAL A 143 4.81 11.57 1.76
N ASP A 144 5.00 10.83 0.66
CA ASP A 144 4.58 11.26 -0.68
C ASP A 144 3.26 10.63 -1.14
N CYS A 145 3.02 9.38 -0.76
CA CYS A 145 1.83 8.64 -1.16
C CYS A 145 1.49 7.54 -0.15
N PHE A 146 0.34 6.90 -0.34
CA PHE A 146 -0.14 5.84 0.56
C PHE A 146 -0.49 4.57 -0.20
N LYS A 147 -0.15 3.41 0.42
CA LYS A 147 -0.72 2.12 0.10
C LYS A 147 -1.97 1.93 0.94
N THR A 148 -3.16 1.99 0.32
CA THR A 148 -4.42 1.69 0.98
C THR A 148 -4.68 0.19 0.96
N ASP A 149 -4.35 -0.46 2.06
CA ASP A 149 -4.58 -1.88 2.23
C ASP A 149 -5.99 -2.17 2.76
N PHE A 150 -6.46 -3.40 2.59
CA PHE A 150 -7.82 -3.82 2.94
C PHE A 150 -8.93 -2.96 2.31
N GLY A 151 -10.05 -2.76 3.05
CA GLY A 151 -11.24 -2.07 2.56
C GLY A 151 -12.27 -2.99 1.93
N GLU A 152 -11.96 -4.28 1.83
CA GLU A 152 -12.88 -5.36 1.48
C GLU A 152 -13.40 -6.10 2.73
N ARG A 153 -14.26 -7.08 2.54
CA ARG A 153 -14.87 -7.93 3.59
C ARG A 153 -15.71 -7.14 4.59
N ILE A 154 -16.29 -6.04 4.16
CA ILE A 154 -17.22 -5.25 4.97
C ILE A 154 -18.50 -6.05 5.20
N PRO A 155 -19.03 -6.10 6.44
CA PRO A 155 -20.20 -6.93 6.73
C PRO A 155 -21.45 -6.42 6.02
N VAL A 156 -22.35 -7.35 5.67
CA VAL A 156 -23.65 -7.06 5.04
C VAL A 156 -24.83 -7.20 5.99
N ARG A 157 -24.55 -7.56 7.25
CA ARG A 157 -25.57 -7.77 8.31
C ARG A 157 -25.01 -7.38 9.67
N GLY A 158 -25.91 -7.06 10.59
CA GLY A 158 -25.54 -6.77 11.98
C GLY A 158 -24.78 -5.44 12.16
N ILE A 159 -24.92 -4.53 11.20
CA ILE A 159 -24.28 -3.21 11.21
C ILE A 159 -25.28 -2.10 10.86
N LYS A 160 -24.90 -0.89 11.25
CA LYS A 160 -25.60 0.36 10.94
C LYS A 160 -24.58 1.40 10.51
N TRP A 161 -24.77 1.95 9.31
CA TRP A 161 -24.02 3.08 8.78
C TRP A 161 -24.52 4.41 9.36
N HIS A 162 -23.63 5.38 9.47
CA HIS A 162 -23.98 6.71 10.00
C HIS A 162 -25.09 7.39 9.19
N ASP A 163 -25.05 7.29 7.87
CA ASP A 163 -26.02 7.90 6.96
C ASP A 163 -27.28 7.02 6.70
N GLY A 164 -27.37 5.85 7.34
CA GLY A 164 -28.46 4.90 7.15
C GLY A 164 -28.39 4.07 5.87
N SER A 165 -27.27 4.07 5.18
CA SER A 165 -27.06 3.28 3.94
C SER A 165 -27.33 1.79 4.13
N ASP A 166 -27.80 1.13 3.07
CA ASP A 166 -28.03 -0.31 3.02
C ASP A 166 -26.70 -1.08 3.10
N PRO A 167 -26.50 -1.94 4.12
CA PRO A 167 -25.26 -2.70 4.29
C PRO A 167 -24.87 -3.58 3.09
N VAL A 168 -25.84 -4.12 2.36
CA VAL A 168 -25.56 -4.95 1.18
C VAL A 168 -24.94 -4.11 0.05
N LYS A 169 -25.46 -2.92 -0.18
CA LYS A 169 -24.92 -1.98 -1.18
C LYS A 169 -23.56 -1.45 -0.76
N MET A 170 -23.39 -1.19 0.53
CA MET A 170 -22.13 -0.67 1.08
C MET A 170 -20.98 -1.68 1.08
N HIS A 171 -21.25 -2.98 1.00
CA HIS A 171 -20.22 -4.01 1.01
C HIS A 171 -19.08 -3.74 0.01
N ASN A 172 -19.42 -3.45 -1.23
CA ASN A 172 -18.45 -3.10 -2.25
C ASN A 172 -18.18 -1.58 -2.35
N TYR A 173 -19.18 -0.75 -2.03
CA TYR A 173 -19.06 0.70 -2.15
C TYR A 173 -18.11 1.31 -1.11
N TYR A 174 -17.90 0.64 0.01
CA TYR A 174 -16.97 1.06 1.05
C TYR A 174 -15.55 1.32 0.52
N THR A 175 -15.03 0.42 -0.31
CA THR A 175 -13.69 0.59 -0.90
C THR A 175 -13.59 1.86 -1.74
N TYR A 176 -14.66 2.22 -2.46
CA TYR A 176 -14.70 3.48 -3.21
C TYR A 176 -14.60 4.68 -2.26
N LEU A 177 -15.36 4.71 -1.16
CA LEU A 177 -15.35 5.81 -0.20
C LEU A 177 -13.99 5.93 0.50
N TYR A 178 -13.41 4.81 0.90
CA TYR A 178 -12.08 4.76 1.51
C TYR A 178 -11.00 5.31 0.57
N ASN A 179 -10.91 4.76 -0.63
CA ASN A 179 -9.91 5.21 -1.61
C ASN A 179 -10.14 6.67 -2.05
N LYS A 180 -11.40 7.10 -2.19
CA LYS A 180 -11.75 8.49 -2.46
C LYS A 180 -11.22 9.42 -1.36
N CYS A 181 -11.46 9.08 -0.09
CA CYS A 181 -10.99 9.86 1.06
C CYS A 181 -9.48 10.08 1.00
N VAL A 182 -8.70 9.02 0.75
CA VAL A 182 -7.24 9.11 0.66
C VAL A 182 -6.78 9.86 -0.58
N TYR A 183 -7.38 9.59 -1.74
CA TYR A 183 -7.03 10.24 -2.99
C TYR A 183 -7.28 11.76 -2.96
N GLU A 184 -8.39 12.21 -2.36
CA GLU A 184 -8.69 13.63 -2.21
C GLU A 184 -7.61 14.38 -1.41
N VAL A 185 -7.06 13.77 -0.35
CA VAL A 185 -5.96 14.37 0.42
C VAL A 185 -4.66 14.42 -0.39
N LEU A 186 -4.40 13.38 -1.19
CA LEU A 186 -3.24 13.40 -2.09
C LEU A 186 -3.36 14.49 -3.14
N VAL A 187 -4.53 14.66 -3.76
CA VAL A 187 -4.80 15.74 -4.72
C VAL A 187 -4.69 17.12 -4.06
N GLU A 188 -5.24 17.28 -2.85
CA GLU A 188 -5.13 18.51 -2.07
C GLU A 188 -3.67 18.94 -1.84
N LYS A 189 -2.81 17.97 -1.53
CA LYS A 189 -1.42 18.23 -1.15
C LYS A 189 -0.47 18.34 -2.35
N ARG A 190 -0.70 17.55 -3.40
CA ARG A 190 0.23 17.37 -4.52
C ARG A 190 -0.30 17.83 -5.88
N GLY A 191 -1.59 18.12 -5.97
CA GLY A 191 -2.26 18.29 -7.25
C GLY A 191 -2.62 16.97 -7.91
N LYS A 192 -3.52 17.03 -8.88
CA LYS A 192 -4.08 15.84 -9.54
C LYS A 192 -3.03 15.04 -10.32
N GLU A 193 -2.07 15.72 -10.93
CA GLU A 193 -1.03 15.11 -11.78
C GLU A 193 -0.01 14.27 -10.98
N ASP A 194 0.21 14.62 -9.70
CA ASP A 194 1.17 13.95 -8.80
C ASP A 194 0.50 13.09 -7.71
N ALA A 195 -0.83 13.01 -7.71
CA ALA A 195 -1.56 12.20 -6.74
C ALA A 195 -1.47 10.71 -7.09
N VAL A 196 -0.76 9.93 -6.28
CA VAL A 196 -0.61 8.48 -6.44
C VAL A 196 -1.18 7.77 -5.23
N LEU A 197 -2.21 6.95 -5.46
CA LEU A 197 -2.80 6.04 -4.48
C LEU A 197 -2.47 4.61 -4.91
N PHE A 198 -1.97 3.78 -3.99
CA PHE A 198 -1.68 2.37 -4.25
C PHE A 198 -2.70 1.49 -3.51
N ALA A 199 -3.79 1.12 -4.19
CA ALA A 199 -4.98 0.54 -3.58
C ALA A 199 -5.05 -0.99 -3.75
N ARG A 200 -5.49 -1.69 -2.68
CA ARG A 200 -5.80 -3.12 -2.70
C ARG A 200 -7.20 -3.38 -3.23
N SER A 201 -8.21 -2.92 -2.51
CA SER A 201 -9.59 -3.17 -2.89
C SER A 201 -10.07 -2.22 -3.97
N ALA A 202 -10.95 -2.73 -4.84
CA ALA A 202 -11.50 -2.00 -5.95
C ALA A 202 -12.98 -2.34 -6.19
N THR A 203 -13.71 -1.41 -6.76
CA THR A 203 -15.07 -1.57 -7.26
C THR A 203 -15.30 -0.64 -8.43
N ALA A 204 -16.47 -0.71 -9.08
CA ALA A 204 -16.85 0.22 -10.13
C ALA A 204 -16.70 1.67 -9.68
N GLY A 205 -16.01 2.48 -10.47
CA GLY A 205 -15.63 3.87 -10.15
C GLY A 205 -14.25 4.01 -9.50
N GLY A 206 -13.64 2.92 -9.01
CA GLY A 206 -12.27 2.92 -8.47
C GLY A 206 -11.19 3.18 -9.51
N GLN A 207 -11.51 3.07 -10.81
CA GLN A 207 -10.62 3.40 -11.93
C GLN A 207 -10.06 4.82 -11.86
N LYS A 208 -10.74 5.73 -11.15
CA LYS A 208 -10.29 7.11 -10.95
C LYS A 208 -9.10 7.25 -10.02
N PHE A 209 -8.80 6.21 -9.26
CA PHE A 209 -7.78 6.23 -8.20
C PHE A 209 -6.63 5.28 -8.58
N PRO A 210 -5.66 5.75 -9.39
CA PRO A 210 -4.50 4.93 -9.72
C PRO A 210 -3.58 4.83 -8.51
N VAL A 211 -3.01 3.69 -8.21
CA VAL A 211 -2.78 2.41 -8.89
C VAL A 211 -3.43 1.30 -8.07
N HIS A 212 -3.63 0.10 -8.65
CA HIS A 212 -4.12 -1.07 -7.92
C HIS A 212 -3.11 -2.23 -8.01
N TRP A 213 -3.17 -3.20 -7.04
CA TRP A 213 -2.39 -4.43 -7.14
C TRP A 213 -3.25 -5.67 -6.84
N GLY A 214 -2.72 -6.84 -7.21
CA GLY A 214 -3.46 -8.12 -7.18
C GLY A 214 -3.64 -8.75 -5.79
N GLY A 215 -3.12 -8.14 -4.71
CA GLY A 215 -3.22 -8.71 -3.36
C GLY A 215 -2.15 -9.76 -3.07
N ASP A 216 -2.42 -10.60 -2.06
CA ASP A 216 -1.48 -11.53 -1.45
C ASP A 216 -1.45 -12.86 -2.22
N CYS A 217 -0.60 -12.98 -3.23
CA CYS A 217 -0.43 -14.18 -4.04
C CYS A 217 0.69 -15.09 -3.49
N TRP A 218 0.68 -16.37 -3.85
CA TRP A 218 1.76 -17.29 -3.51
C TRP A 218 3.02 -17.02 -4.34
N SER A 219 4.17 -17.46 -3.83
CA SER A 219 5.49 -17.26 -4.45
C SER A 219 5.85 -18.42 -5.39
N ASP A 220 4.99 -18.71 -6.35
CA ASP A 220 5.12 -19.82 -7.31
C ASP A 220 4.67 -19.41 -8.73
N TYR A 221 4.87 -20.30 -9.69
CA TYR A 221 4.51 -20.07 -11.09
C TYR A 221 3.01 -20.03 -11.34
N GLU A 222 2.23 -20.81 -10.60
CA GLU A 222 0.77 -20.86 -10.71
C GLU A 222 0.18 -19.50 -10.36
N SER A 223 0.57 -18.95 -9.21
CA SER A 223 0.12 -17.62 -8.80
C SER A 223 0.65 -16.50 -9.70
N MET A 224 1.83 -16.64 -10.29
CA MET A 224 2.33 -15.70 -11.29
C MET A 224 1.44 -15.69 -12.53
N GLU A 225 1.04 -16.86 -13.04
CA GLU A 225 0.11 -16.99 -14.17
C GLU A 225 -1.25 -16.40 -13.85
N GLU A 226 -1.82 -16.72 -12.69
CA GLU A 226 -3.11 -16.18 -12.24
C GLU A 226 -3.07 -14.67 -12.03
N SER A 227 -1.97 -14.15 -11.51
CA SER A 227 -1.75 -12.70 -11.38
C SER A 227 -1.75 -12.01 -12.73
N LEU A 228 -1.11 -12.60 -13.75
CA LEU A 228 -1.14 -12.07 -15.12
C LEU A 228 -2.58 -12.07 -15.68
N ARG A 229 -3.31 -13.18 -15.57
CA ARG A 229 -4.70 -13.28 -16.03
C ARG A 229 -5.61 -12.27 -15.32
N GLY A 230 -5.48 -12.17 -13.99
CA GLY A 230 -6.22 -11.22 -13.17
C GLY A 230 -5.95 -9.77 -13.58
N GLY A 231 -4.68 -9.42 -13.80
CA GLY A 231 -4.28 -8.09 -14.25
C GLY A 231 -4.83 -7.73 -15.63
N LEU A 232 -4.79 -8.67 -16.58
CA LEU A 232 -5.39 -8.46 -17.90
C LEU A 232 -6.90 -8.25 -17.82
N SER A 233 -7.60 -9.03 -16.97
CA SER A 233 -9.03 -8.87 -16.74
C SER A 233 -9.37 -7.51 -16.10
N LEU A 234 -8.56 -7.09 -15.10
CA LEU A 234 -8.72 -5.80 -14.44
C LEU A 234 -8.50 -4.64 -15.43
N MET A 235 -7.47 -4.74 -16.27
CA MET A 235 -7.18 -3.77 -17.32
C MET A 235 -8.34 -3.63 -18.30
N MET A 236 -8.94 -4.75 -18.75
CA MET A 236 -10.12 -4.73 -19.62
C MET A 236 -11.37 -4.14 -18.94
N SER A 237 -11.36 -4.01 -17.61
CA SER A 237 -12.38 -3.33 -16.83
C SER A 237 -12.08 -1.85 -16.59
N GLY A 238 -11.05 -1.30 -17.25
CA GLY A 238 -10.69 0.12 -17.20
C GLY A 238 -9.71 0.51 -16.08
N PHE A 239 -9.05 -0.46 -15.44
CA PHE A 239 -7.98 -0.19 -14.48
C PHE A 239 -6.63 -0.16 -15.23
N GLY A 240 -6.25 1.01 -15.73
CA GLY A 240 -5.08 1.18 -16.59
C GLY A 240 -3.72 1.04 -15.88
N PHE A 241 -3.69 1.20 -14.55
CA PHE A 241 -2.46 1.10 -13.75
C PHE A 241 -2.58 -0.05 -12.76
N TRP A 242 -1.75 -1.06 -12.95
CA TRP A 242 -1.83 -2.28 -12.18
C TRP A 242 -0.46 -2.82 -11.81
N ALA A 243 -0.38 -3.39 -10.61
CA ALA A 243 0.80 -4.02 -10.03
C ALA A 243 0.47 -5.41 -9.48
N HIS A 244 1.51 -6.12 -9.15
CA HIS A 244 1.47 -7.36 -8.35
C HIS A 244 2.75 -7.42 -7.52
N ASP A 245 2.77 -8.28 -6.52
CA ASP A 245 3.96 -8.46 -5.68
C ASP A 245 4.98 -9.29 -6.43
N ILE A 246 6.06 -8.64 -6.89
CA ILE A 246 7.09 -9.30 -7.69
C ILE A 246 7.83 -10.34 -6.84
N GLY A 247 7.76 -11.59 -7.29
CA GLY A 247 8.28 -12.75 -6.58
C GLY A 247 7.25 -13.43 -5.68
N GLY A 248 5.99 -12.98 -5.70
CA GLY A 248 4.91 -13.44 -4.83
C GLY A 248 4.97 -12.83 -3.43
N PHE A 249 3.83 -12.79 -2.74
CA PHE A 249 3.70 -12.28 -1.39
C PHE A 249 3.91 -13.38 -0.34
N GLU A 250 3.09 -14.44 -0.39
CA GLU A 250 3.15 -15.53 0.60
C GLU A 250 4.38 -16.41 0.39
N ASN A 251 5.07 -16.73 1.47
CA ASN A 251 6.33 -17.46 1.50
C ASN A 251 7.50 -16.72 0.80
N THR A 252 8.53 -17.47 0.48
CA THR A 252 9.70 -16.97 -0.27
C THR A 252 9.83 -17.75 -1.56
N SER A 253 9.86 -17.04 -2.69
CA SER A 253 10.07 -17.67 -4.00
C SER A 253 11.47 -18.27 -4.13
N THR A 254 11.61 -19.25 -5.00
CA THR A 254 12.92 -19.66 -5.50
C THR A 254 13.53 -18.55 -6.35
N ALA A 255 14.85 -18.57 -6.53
CA ALA A 255 15.54 -17.60 -7.38
C ALA A 255 15.02 -17.62 -8.84
N ASP A 256 14.63 -18.80 -9.35
CA ASP A 256 14.07 -18.97 -10.68
C ASP A 256 12.71 -18.27 -10.83
N VAL A 257 11.76 -18.51 -9.92
CA VAL A 257 10.46 -17.82 -9.89
C VAL A 257 10.64 -16.31 -9.76
N TYR A 258 11.52 -15.86 -8.86
CA TYR A 258 11.80 -14.44 -8.68
C TYR A 258 12.28 -13.79 -9.96
N LYS A 259 13.29 -14.36 -10.63
CA LYS A 259 13.85 -13.84 -11.88
C LYS A 259 12.81 -13.77 -13.02
N ARG A 260 11.97 -14.79 -13.15
CA ARG A 260 10.86 -14.79 -14.13
C ARG A 260 9.82 -13.73 -13.83
N TRP A 261 9.47 -13.58 -12.55
CA TRP A 261 8.49 -12.58 -12.11
C TRP A 261 9.01 -11.14 -12.29
N ILE A 262 10.32 -10.92 -12.17
CA ILE A 262 10.95 -9.64 -12.46
C ILE A 262 10.65 -9.17 -13.88
N ALA A 263 10.80 -10.03 -14.88
CA ALA A 263 10.51 -9.68 -16.28
C ALA A 263 9.04 -9.25 -16.46
N PHE A 264 8.10 -10.03 -15.93
CA PHE A 264 6.69 -9.69 -15.90
C PHE A 264 6.40 -8.37 -15.15
N GLY A 265 6.93 -8.25 -13.95
CA GLY A 265 6.63 -7.12 -13.07
C GLY A 265 7.23 -5.80 -13.53
N LEU A 266 8.44 -5.80 -14.09
CA LEU A 266 9.08 -4.58 -14.59
C LEU A 266 8.49 -4.12 -15.94
N LEU A 267 7.82 -5.01 -16.67
CA LEU A 267 7.08 -4.65 -17.89
C LEU A 267 5.59 -4.36 -17.64
N SER A 268 5.13 -4.47 -16.40
CA SER A 268 3.82 -3.97 -15.96
C SER A 268 3.85 -2.45 -15.78
N SER A 269 2.69 -1.78 -15.77
CA SER A 269 2.61 -0.32 -15.60
C SER A 269 3.19 0.15 -14.28
N HIS A 270 3.02 -0.63 -13.21
CA HIS A 270 3.55 -0.35 -11.87
C HIS A 270 4.36 -1.56 -11.37
N SER A 271 5.49 -1.32 -10.69
CA SER A 271 6.44 -2.38 -10.34
C SER A 271 6.94 -2.21 -8.91
N ARG A 272 6.68 -3.22 -8.06
CA ARG A 272 7.09 -3.21 -6.65
C ARG A 272 7.68 -4.55 -6.24
N LEU A 273 8.88 -4.51 -5.66
CA LEU A 273 9.48 -5.64 -4.95
C LEU A 273 8.89 -5.70 -3.54
N HIS A 274 8.07 -6.71 -3.26
CA HIS A 274 7.35 -6.86 -2.01
C HIS A 274 7.08 -8.33 -1.70
N GLY A 275 7.09 -8.70 -0.44
CA GLY A 275 6.77 -10.04 0.04
C GLY A 275 6.27 -10.03 1.48
N SER A 276 5.92 -11.18 2.04
CA SER A 276 5.47 -11.28 3.42
C SER A 276 6.62 -11.50 4.40
N THR A 277 7.26 -12.66 4.34
CA THR A 277 8.21 -13.14 5.38
C THR A 277 9.68 -12.95 5.05
N SER A 278 10.00 -12.45 3.88
CA SER A 278 11.38 -12.21 3.44
C SER A 278 11.51 -10.94 2.62
N TYR A 279 12.70 -10.36 2.63
CA TYR A 279 13.04 -9.23 1.78
C TYR A 279 13.10 -9.65 0.31
N ARG A 280 12.69 -8.75 -0.59
CA ARG A 280 12.74 -8.98 -2.04
C ARG A 280 13.89 -8.26 -2.73
N VAL A 281 14.95 -7.93 -1.98
CA VAL A 281 16.20 -7.39 -2.56
C VAL A 281 16.90 -8.48 -3.38
N PRO A 282 17.38 -8.19 -4.61
CA PRO A 282 17.84 -9.24 -5.52
C PRO A 282 19.06 -10.01 -5.01
N TRP A 283 19.97 -9.38 -4.27
CA TRP A 283 21.14 -10.04 -3.68
C TRP A 283 20.81 -11.04 -2.55
N ALA A 284 19.57 -11.08 -2.08
CA ALA A 284 19.10 -12.14 -1.17
C ALA A 284 18.85 -13.47 -1.89
N TYR A 285 18.85 -13.48 -3.23
CA TYR A 285 18.65 -14.66 -4.06
C TYR A 285 19.99 -15.16 -4.65
N ASP A 286 20.51 -14.49 -5.65
CA ASP A 286 21.80 -14.77 -6.29
C ASP A 286 22.28 -13.58 -7.15
N GLU A 287 23.51 -13.65 -7.68
CA GLU A 287 24.09 -12.59 -8.52
C GLU A 287 23.35 -12.44 -9.86
N GLU A 288 22.83 -13.53 -10.43
CA GLU A 288 22.03 -13.46 -11.65
C GLU A 288 20.72 -12.68 -11.39
N ALA A 289 20.11 -12.82 -10.22
CA ALA A 289 18.92 -12.03 -9.86
C ALA A 289 19.25 -10.53 -9.81
N VAL A 290 20.43 -10.15 -9.34
CA VAL A 290 20.91 -8.75 -9.38
C VAL A 290 20.98 -8.25 -10.83
N ASP A 291 21.59 -9.04 -11.72
CA ASP A 291 21.71 -8.69 -13.13
C ASP A 291 20.33 -8.58 -13.84
N VAL A 292 19.44 -9.51 -13.55
CA VAL A 292 18.07 -9.51 -14.11
C VAL A 292 17.29 -8.28 -13.64
N VAL A 293 17.30 -7.96 -12.34
CA VAL A 293 16.62 -6.76 -11.82
C VAL A 293 17.22 -5.50 -12.43
N ARG A 294 18.55 -5.39 -12.48
CA ARG A 294 19.24 -4.24 -13.10
C ARG A 294 18.83 -4.08 -14.57
N PHE A 295 18.86 -5.17 -15.33
CA PHE A 295 18.51 -5.14 -16.76
C PHE A 295 17.08 -4.65 -16.97
N PHE A 296 16.09 -5.26 -16.34
CA PHE A 296 14.68 -4.92 -16.54
C PHE A 296 14.31 -3.55 -15.97
N THR A 297 14.93 -3.12 -14.86
CA THR A 297 14.71 -1.77 -14.32
C THR A 297 15.23 -0.70 -15.30
N LYS A 298 16.43 -0.89 -15.86
CA LYS A 298 16.97 0.03 -16.88
C LYS A 298 16.20 -0.04 -18.20
N LEU A 299 15.71 -1.20 -18.58
CA LEU A 299 14.81 -1.33 -19.75
C LEU A 299 13.54 -0.53 -19.53
N LYS A 300 12.89 -0.68 -18.38
CA LYS A 300 11.69 0.11 -18.02
C LYS A 300 11.98 1.61 -18.04
N ALA A 301 13.12 2.04 -17.49
CA ALA A 301 13.52 3.46 -17.54
C ALA A 301 13.65 3.99 -18.97
N ARG A 302 14.20 3.18 -19.90
CA ARG A 302 14.27 3.54 -21.33
C ARG A 302 12.91 3.58 -22.02
N LEU A 303 11.94 2.79 -21.54
CA LEU A 303 10.56 2.80 -22.04
C LEU A 303 9.72 3.94 -21.45
N MET A 304 10.26 4.72 -20.50
CA MET A 304 9.51 5.73 -19.77
C MET A 304 8.83 6.77 -20.69
N PRO A 305 9.45 7.30 -21.74
CA PRO A 305 8.78 8.23 -22.64
C PRO A 305 7.53 7.60 -23.29
N TYR A 306 7.62 6.34 -23.71
CA TYR A 306 6.48 5.60 -24.25
C TYR A 306 5.39 5.37 -23.22
N LEU A 307 5.76 4.94 -21.99
CA LEU A 307 4.82 4.70 -20.90
C LEU A 307 4.10 5.98 -20.48
N TYR A 308 4.81 7.11 -20.46
CA TYR A 308 4.23 8.41 -20.11
C TYR A 308 3.25 8.91 -21.17
N GLU A 309 3.60 8.78 -22.45
CA GLU A 309 2.75 9.22 -23.55
C GLU A 309 1.47 8.39 -23.67
N THR A 310 1.50 7.11 -23.26
CA THR A 310 0.35 6.22 -23.34
C THR A 310 -0.54 6.23 -22.10
N ALA A 311 -0.08 6.83 -21.00
CA ALA A 311 -0.81 6.90 -19.72
C ALA A 311 -1.76 8.10 -19.67
#